data_1444aa862cda488dd47d0fe5de3b21cc
#
_entry.id   1444aa862cda488dd47d0fe5de3b21cc
#
_cell.length_a   1.000
_cell.length_b   1.000
_cell.length_c   1.000
_cell.angle_alpha   90.00
_cell.angle_beta   90.00
_cell.angle_gamma   90.00
#
_symmetry.space_group_name_H-M   'P 1'
#
loop_
_entity.id
_entity.type
_entity.pdbx_description
1 polymer ?
#
loop_
_entity_poly.entity_id
_entity_poly.type
_entity_poly.pdbx_seq_one_letter_code
_entity_poly.pdbx_strand_id
1 'polypeptide(L)'
;TPDANNHYNCPIVTSYAENIKNNVEALEDSSINFMNPFMAFTNEEILTKRLVEEFTALGIKEDEIKSASHKAWDELIASRNDMMKKGEETLKYMEETGRRGIVLAGRPYHVDPEINHGIPEMINSYGLAVLTEDSVSHLADVERPLIVSDQWMYHSRLYKAANFVKTRDDLDLIQLNSFGCGLDAVTTDCVSDILTKSGKIYTVLKIDEVNNLGAARIRVRSLLAAIRERNENHFERYIQPSSFNKVEFTKQMRDDNYTILCPQMSPIHFTMLQAAF
;
A
#
# COMPACT_ATOMS: atom_id res chain seq x y z
N THR A 1 3.67 -4.74 -7.20
CA THR A 1 3.53 -4.75 -8.66
C THR A 1 4.79 -5.39 -9.27
N PRO A 2 4.72 -6.11 -10.41
CA PRO A 2 5.89 -6.78 -10.99
C PRO A 2 7.01 -5.81 -11.39
N ASP A 3 6.66 -4.58 -11.70
CA ASP A 3 7.52 -3.48 -12.13
C ASP A 3 8.10 -2.65 -10.96
N ALA A 4 7.78 -2.98 -9.72
CA ALA A 4 8.32 -2.30 -8.55
C ALA A 4 9.81 -2.58 -8.35
N ASN A 5 10.52 -1.62 -7.77
CA ASN A 5 11.96 -1.76 -7.50
C ASN A 5 12.25 -2.92 -6.54
N ASN A 6 11.39 -3.13 -5.55
CA ASN A 6 11.44 -4.24 -4.59
C ASN A 6 10.03 -4.61 -4.12
N HIS A 7 9.92 -5.74 -3.42
CA HIS A 7 8.65 -6.31 -2.95
C HIS A 7 8.68 -6.57 -1.44
N TYR A 8 9.35 -5.73 -0.70
CA TYR A 8 9.46 -5.88 0.76
C TYR A 8 8.13 -5.63 1.47
N ASN A 9 8.01 -6.20 2.64
CA ASN A 9 6.97 -5.83 3.59
C ASN A 9 7.51 -4.78 4.58
N CYS A 10 6.63 -4.19 5.38
CA CYS A 10 7.01 -3.26 6.44
C CYS A 10 7.99 -3.94 7.42
N PRO A 11 9.12 -3.32 7.77
CA PRO A 11 10.08 -3.88 8.72
C PRO A 11 9.47 -4.23 10.08
N ILE A 12 8.53 -3.41 10.56
CA ILE A 12 7.81 -3.66 11.82
C ILE A 12 6.99 -4.95 11.73
N VAL A 13 6.25 -5.13 10.62
CA VAL A 13 5.45 -6.35 10.42
C VAL A 13 6.33 -7.60 10.36
N THR A 14 7.48 -7.53 9.71
CA THR A 14 8.42 -8.66 9.61
C THR A 14 9.11 -8.98 10.94
N SER A 15 9.16 -8.05 11.89
CA SER A 15 9.78 -8.25 13.19
C SER A 15 8.81 -8.61 14.33
N TYR A 16 7.50 -8.63 14.10
CA TYR A 16 6.51 -8.88 15.17
C TYR A 16 6.75 -10.20 15.91
N ALA A 17 7.03 -11.28 15.18
CA ALA A 17 7.24 -12.58 15.81
C ALA A 17 8.45 -12.57 16.77
N GLU A 18 9.56 -11.94 16.36
CA GLU A 18 10.74 -11.79 17.19
C GLU A 18 10.49 -10.86 18.41
N ASN A 19 9.74 -9.79 18.21
CA ASN A 19 9.36 -8.89 19.31
C ASN A 19 8.49 -9.61 20.33
N ILE A 20 7.51 -10.40 19.90
CA ILE A 20 6.65 -11.21 20.78
C ILE A 20 7.50 -12.21 21.53
N LYS A 21 8.33 -12.99 20.82
CA LYS A 21 9.20 -14.00 21.40
C LYS A 21 10.09 -13.48 22.53
N ASN A 22 10.63 -12.27 22.37
CA ASN A 22 11.60 -11.71 23.28
C ASN A 22 11.01 -10.81 24.38
N ASN A 23 9.70 -10.51 24.36
CA ASN A 23 9.07 -9.58 25.29
C ASN A 23 7.82 -10.15 26.02
N VAL A 24 7.38 -11.34 25.68
CA VAL A 24 6.22 -11.98 26.34
C VAL A 24 6.70 -13.06 27.31
N GLU A 25 6.63 -12.77 28.62
CA GLU A 25 7.10 -13.67 29.69
C GLU A 25 6.51 -15.08 29.59
N ALA A 26 5.26 -15.21 29.19
CA ALA A 26 4.64 -16.52 29.04
C ALA A 26 5.35 -17.45 28.02
N LEU A 27 6.15 -16.89 27.10
CA LEU A 27 6.94 -17.65 26.12
C LEU A 27 8.29 -18.12 26.65
N GLU A 28 8.67 -17.71 27.88
CA GLU A 28 9.84 -18.25 28.59
C GLU A 28 9.55 -19.67 29.10
N ASP A 29 8.28 -20.05 29.21
CA ASP A 29 7.88 -21.41 29.57
C ASP A 29 8.25 -22.39 28.44
N SER A 30 9.18 -23.29 28.73
CA SER A 30 9.68 -24.30 27.79
C SER A 30 8.64 -25.29 27.29
N SER A 31 7.44 -25.33 27.90
CA SER A 31 6.31 -26.16 27.43
C SER A 31 5.61 -25.56 26.21
N ILE A 32 5.82 -24.28 25.92
CA ILE A 32 5.20 -23.60 24.78
C ILE A 32 6.09 -23.75 23.53
N ASN A 33 5.55 -24.38 22.50
CA ASN A 33 6.20 -24.41 21.19
C ASN A 33 5.85 -23.16 20.38
N PHE A 34 6.67 -22.12 20.49
CA PHE A 34 6.50 -20.88 19.72
C PHE A 34 7.08 -21.01 18.32
N MET A 35 6.23 -21.10 17.30
CA MET A 35 6.63 -21.21 15.90
C MET A 35 6.65 -19.82 15.24
N ASN A 36 7.81 -19.41 14.73
CA ASN A 36 7.98 -18.16 13.98
C ASN A 36 8.82 -18.35 12.71
N PRO A 37 8.55 -19.34 11.87
CA PRO A 37 9.30 -19.56 10.65
C PRO A 37 9.11 -18.40 9.67
N PHE A 38 10.18 -18.02 8.99
CA PHE A 38 10.08 -17.07 7.90
C PHE A 38 9.37 -17.71 6.69
N MET A 39 8.26 -17.10 6.27
CA MET A 39 7.42 -17.56 5.16
C MET A 39 7.32 -16.49 4.08
N ALA A 40 7.64 -16.84 2.82
CA ALA A 40 7.51 -15.94 1.68
C ALA A 40 6.25 -16.27 0.87
N PHE A 41 5.30 -15.33 0.80
CA PHE A 41 4.04 -15.49 0.05
C PHE A 41 4.11 -14.94 -1.37
N THR A 42 5.29 -14.92 -1.97
CA THR A 42 5.50 -14.42 -3.34
C THR A 42 5.58 -15.54 -4.37
N ASN A 43 5.87 -16.77 -3.92
CA ASN A 43 6.01 -17.94 -4.78
C ASN A 43 5.49 -19.17 -4.03
N GLU A 44 4.57 -19.91 -4.68
CA GLU A 44 3.91 -21.09 -4.10
C GLU A 44 4.90 -22.21 -3.81
N GLU A 45 5.83 -22.50 -4.72
CA GLU A 45 6.79 -23.59 -4.58
C GLU A 45 7.74 -23.37 -3.40
N ILE A 46 8.23 -22.13 -3.25
CA ILE A 46 9.10 -21.75 -2.12
C ILE A 46 8.33 -21.84 -0.81
N LEU A 47 7.09 -21.34 -0.78
CA LEU A 47 6.24 -21.40 0.40
C LEU A 47 5.95 -22.85 0.78
N THR A 48 5.53 -23.68 -0.18
CA THR A 48 5.20 -25.10 0.05
C THR A 48 6.42 -25.88 0.57
N LYS A 49 7.59 -25.64 -0.01
CA LYS A 49 8.83 -26.26 0.50
C LYS A 49 9.08 -25.90 1.96
N ARG A 50 8.93 -24.62 2.31
CA ARG A 50 9.12 -24.16 3.68
C ARG A 50 8.09 -24.74 4.65
N LEU A 51 6.82 -24.84 4.23
CA LEU A 51 5.77 -25.48 5.01
C LEU A 51 6.06 -26.98 5.26
N VAL A 52 6.57 -27.69 4.25
CA VAL A 52 7.00 -29.08 4.41
C VAL A 52 8.11 -29.21 5.45
N GLU A 53 9.14 -28.37 5.40
CA GLU A 53 10.25 -28.36 6.37
C GLU A 53 9.73 -28.18 7.81
N GLU A 54 8.81 -27.27 8.04
CA GLU A 54 8.29 -26.92 9.37
C GLU A 54 7.28 -27.96 9.90
N PHE A 55 6.33 -28.38 9.06
CA PHE A 55 5.22 -29.20 9.53
C PHE A 55 5.49 -30.71 9.53
N THR A 56 6.44 -31.18 8.73
CA THR A 56 6.89 -32.58 8.80
C THR A 56 7.50 -32.91 10.16
N ALA A 57 8.18 -31.94 10.79
CA ALA A 57 8.71 -32.08 12.15
C ALA A 57 7.60 -32.28 13.21
N LEU A 58 6.35 -31.90 12.92
CA LEU A 58 5.18 -32.12 13.76
C LEU A 58 4.45 -33.44 13.43
N GLY A 59 5.00 -34.28 12.56
CA GLY A 59 4.44 -35.56 12.16
C GLY A 59 3.36 -35.52 11.07
N ILE A 60 3.18 -34.38 10.39
CA ILE A 60 2.24 -34.25 9.27
C ILE A 60 2.91 -34.78 7.98
N LYS A 61 2.17 -35.50 7.17
CA LYS A 61 2.68 -36.10 5.95
C LYS A 61 2.93 -35.03 4.88
N GLU A 62 4.03 -35.18 4.16
CA GLU A 62 4.44 -34.24 3.10
C GLU A 62 3.37 -34.02 2.03
N ASP A 63 2.69 -35.12 1.58
CA ASP A 63 1.65 -35.02 0.55
C ASP A 63 0.42 -34.24 1.06
N GLU A 64 0.10 -34.35 2.35
CA GLU A 64 -0.98 -33.60 2.98
C GLU A 64 -0.64 -32.10 3.03
N ILE A 65 0.57 -31.77 3.42
CA ILE A 65 1.06 -30.37 3.46
C ILE A 65 1.03 -29.77 2.06
N LYS A 66 1.57 -30.47 1.05
CA LYS A 66 1.57 -30.00 -0.35
C LYS A 66 0.14 -29.77 -0.86
N SER A 67 -0.77 -30.73 -0.60
CA SER A 67 -2.17 -30.61 -1.01
C SER A 67 -2.87 -29.43 -0.34
N ALA A 68 -2.65 -29.22 0.95
CA ALA A 68 -3.21 -28.11 1.70
C ALA A 68 -2.65 -26.76 1.24
N SER A 69 -1.34 -26.67 1.01
CA SER A 69 -0.67 -25.48 0.49
C SER A 69 -1.21 -25.07 -0.87
N HIS A 70 -1.34 -26.02 -1.79
CA HIS A 70 -1.88 -25.76 -3.12
C HIS A 70 -3.33 -25.23 -3.07
N LYS A 71 -4.21 -25.88 -2.30
CA LYS A 71 -5.59 -25.40 -2.12
C LYS A 71 -5.67 -23.99 -1.53
N ALA A 72 -4.81 -23.71 -0.53
CA ALA A 72 -4.75 -22.38 0.08
C ALA A 72 -4.23 -21.32 -0.90
N TRP A 73 -3.30 -21.70 -1.77
CA TRP A 73 -2.79 -20.82 -2.81
C TRP A 73 -3.84 -20.51 -3.87
N ASP A 74 -4.57 -21.53 -4.33
CA ASP A 74 -5.68 -21.35 -5.27
C ASP A 74 -6.74 -20.40 -4.69
N GLU A 75 -7.10 -20.58 -3.41
CA GLU A 75 -8.07 -19.71 -2.74
C GLU A 75 -7.56 -18.28 -2.59
N LEU A 76 -6.27 -18.08 -2.31
CA LEU A 76 -5.65 -16.75 -2.27
C LEU A 76 -5.77 -16.04 -3.62
N ILE A 77 -5.56 -16.75 -4.72
CA ILE A 77 -5.68 -16.21 -6.07
C ILE A 77 -7.15 -15.93 -6.39
N ALA A 78 -8.05 -16.87 -6.07
CA ALA A 78 -9.50 -16.70 -6.27
C ALA A 78 -10.03 -15.47 -5.54
N SER A 79 -9.69 -15.31 -4.27
CA SER A 79 -10.08 -14.15 -3.45
C SER A 79 -9.60 -12.82 -4.05
N ARG A 80 -8.36 -12.77 -4.55
CA ARG A 80 -7.84 -11.57 -5.24
C ARG A 80 -8.62 -11.25 -6.51
N ASN A 81 -8.93 -12.27 -7.30
CA ASN A 81 -9.70 -12.11 -8.55
C ASN A 81 -11.12 -11.63 -8.25
N ASP A 82 -11.75 -12.17 -7.21
CA ASP A 82 -13.09 -11.74 -6.78
C ASP A 82 -13.11 -10.27 -6.34
N MET A 83 -12.07 -9.83 -5.63
CA MET A 83 -11.93 -8.42 -5.25
C MET A 83 -11.78 -7.50 -6.46
N MET A 84 -10.93 -7.86 -7.42
CA MET A 84 -10.75 -7.11 -8.67
C MET A 84 -12.06 -7.06 -9.48
N LYS A 85 -12.71 -8.19 -9.64
CA LYS A 85 -14.01 -8.29 -10.33
C LYS A 85 -15.07 -7.42 -9.64
N LYS A 86 -15.11 -7.42 -8.30
CA LYS A 86 -16.05 -6.58 -7.55
C LYS A 86 -15.77 -5.08 -7.74
N GLY A 87 -14.49 -4.71 -7.85
CA GLY A 87 -14.10 -3.35 -8.24
C GLY A 87 -14.64 -2.95 -9.60
N GLU A 88 -14.45 -3.80 -10.62
CA GLU A 88 -14.94 -3.57 -11.99
C GLU A 88 -16.48 -3.49 -12.05
N GLU A 89 -17.18 -4.38 -11.35
CA GLU A 89 -18.65 -4.33 -11.22
C GLU A 89 -19.11 -3.00 -10.59
N THR A 90 -18.39 -2.51 -9.58
CA THR A 90 -18.70 -1.24 -8.91
C THR A 90 -18.46 -0.05 -9.84
N LEU A 91 -17.37 -0.06 -10.60
CA LEU A 91 -17.10 0.98 -11.59
C LEU A 91 -18.19 1.04 -12.66
N LYS A 92 -18.63 -0.12 -13.14
CA LYS A 92 -19.74 -0.22 -14.08
C LYS A 92 -21.05 0.31 -13.49
N TYR A 93 -21.35 -0.05 -12.25
CA TYR A 93 -22.51 0.50 -11.52
C TYR A 93 -22.46 2.03 -11.40
N MET A 94 -21.27 2.61 -11.15
CA MET A 94 -21.09 4.05 -11.11
C MET A 94 -21.40 4.68 -12.48
N GLU A 95 -20.94 4.10 -13.57
CA GLU A 95 -21.21 4.57 -14.94
C GLU A 95 -22.71 4.51 -15.27
N GLU A 96 -23.38 3.39 -14.97
CA GLU A 96 -24.81 3.18 -15.24
C GLU A 96 -25.72 4.12 -14.41
N THR A 97 -25.29 4.50 -13.20
CA THR A 97 -26.10 5.32 -12.28
C THR A 97 -25.70 6.79 -12.22
N GLY A 98 -24.60 7.16 -12.88
CA GLY A 98 -24.02 8.51 -12.77
C GLY A 98 -23.47 8.84 -11.37
N ARG A 99 -23.24 7.84 -10.54
CA ARG A 99 -22.70 8.04 -9.17
C ARG A 99 -21.20 8.26 -9.21
N ARG A 100 -20.75 9.11 -8.29
CA ARG A 100 -19.32 9.25 -8.00
C ARG A 100 -18.86 8.18 -7.03
N GLY A 101 -17.56 7.90 -7.03
CA GLY A 101 -16.93 6.98 -6.10
C GLY A 101 -15.70 7.54 -5.41
N ILE A 102 -15.32 6.86 -4.34
CA ILE A 102 -14.08 7.09 -3.61
C ILE A 102 -13.29 5.79 -3.58
N VAL A 103 -12.03 5.84 -4.00
CA VAL A 103 -11.07 4.80 -3.66
C VAL A 103 -10.54 5.10 -2.27
N LEU A 104 -10.95 4.28 -1.30
CA LEU A 104 -10.46 4.33 0.06
C LEU A 104 -9.16 3.52 0.12
N ALA A 105 -8.05 4.21 -0.04
CA ALA A 105 -6.74 3.61 -0.16
C ALA A 105 -6.03 3.52 1.20
N GLY A 106 -5.33 2.42 1.46
CA GLY A 106 -4.62 2.25 2.72
C GLY A 106 -3.84 0.95 2.78
N ARG A 107 -3.58 0.48 3.98
CA ARG A 107 -3.01 -0.84 4.24
C ARG A 107 -4.11 -1.90 4.28
N PRO A 108 -3.80 -3.18 4.08
CA PRO A 108 -4.80 -4.24 4.14
C PRO A 108 -5.65 -4.22 5.43
N TYR A 109 -5.05 -3.88 6.57
CA TYR A 109 -5.77 -3.83 7.85
C TYR A 109 -6.72 -2.63 7.97
N HIS A 110 -6.61 -1.60 7.12
CA HIS A 110 -7.54 -0.46 7.13
C HIS A 110 -8.95 -0.80 6.67
N VAL A 111 -9.17 -1.96 6.05
CA VAL A 111 -10.53 -2.43 5.71
C VAL A 111 -11.25 -3.09 6.88
N ASP A 112 -10.54 -3.39 7.98
CA ASP A 112 -11.14 -3.93 9.19
C ASP A 112 -12.06 -2.87 9.85
N PRO A 113 -13.34 -3.19 10.16
CA PRO A 113 -14.29 -2.25 10.75
C PRO A 113 -13.85 -1.67 12.10
N GLU A 114 -13.14 -2.45 12.92
CA GLU A 114 -12.61 -1.97 14.20
C GLU A 114 -11.49 -0.94 14.03
N ILE A 115 -10.77 -1.00 12.91
CA ILE A 115 -9.67 -0.07 12.61
C ILE A 115 -10.17 1.15 11.87
N ASN A 116 -11.09 1.01 10.92
CA ASN A 116 -11.60 2.13 10.12
C ASN A 116 -12.77 2.88 10.79
N HIS A 117 -13.31 2.36 11.89
CA HIS A 117 -14.35 2.99 12.71
C HIS A 117 -15.61 3.40 11.93
N GLY A 118 -15.94 2.73 10.82
CA GLY A 118 -17.10 3.04 9.99
C GLY A 118 -16.88 4.17 8.98
N ILE A 119 -15.65 4.46 8.60
CA ILE A 119 -15.34 5.43 7.53
C ILE A 119 -15.96 5.04 6.18
N PRO A 120 -15.92 3.77 5.71
CA PRO A 120 -16.58 3.36 4.47
C PRO A 120 -18.09 3.63 4.48
N GLU A 121 -18.77 3.28 5.58
CA GLU A 121 -20.21 3.50 5.77
C GLU A 121 -20.54 4.99 5.78
N MET A 122 -19.72 5.80 6.43
CA MET A 122 -19.86 7.24 6.43
C MET A 122 -19.75 7.83 5.02
N ILE A 123 -18.77 7.41 4.22
CA ILE A 123 -18.60 7.85 2.83
C ILE A 123 -19.81 7.41 1.99
N ASN A 124 -20.24 6.16 2.15
CA ASN A 124 -21.41 5.64 1.44
C ASN A 124 -22.70 6.38 1.79
N SER A 125 -22.83 6.86 3.05
CA SER A 125 -23.98 7.67 3.49
C SER A 125 -24.14 8.99 2.73
N TYR A 126 -23.09 9.47 2.06
CA TYR A 126 -23.14 10.64 1.16
C TYR A 126 -23.54 10.28 -0.28
N GLY A 127 -23.94 9.03 -0.54
CA GLY A 127 -24.35 8.56 -1.87
C GLY A 127 -23.18 8.20 -2.79
N LEU A 128 -21.97 8.06 -2.26
CA LEU A 128 -20.77 7.71 -3.00
C LEU A 128 -20.55 6.19 -2.99
N ALA A 129 -20.07 5.64 -4.08
CA ALA A 129 -19.52 4.29 -4.11
C ALA A 129 -18.16 4.27 -3.38
N VAL A 130 -17.86 3.18 -2.69
CA VAL A 130 -16.59 2.99 -2.01
C VAL A 130 -15.88 1.77 -2.59
N LEU A 131 -14.65 1.98 -3.07
CA LEU A 131 -13.76 0.95 -3.58
C LEU A 131 -12.49 0.93 -2.73
N THR A 132 -11.80 -0.19 -2.69
CA THR A 132 -10.48 -0.30 -2.07
C THR A 132 -9.37 -0.20 -3.13
N GLU A 133 -8.14 0.11 -2.74
CA GLU A 133 -7.03 0.21 -3.68
C GLU A 133 -6.72 -1.09 -4.40
N ASP A 134 -6.92 -2.25 -3.76
CA ASP A 134 -6.68 -3.56 -4.36
C ASP A 134 -7.78 -3.98 -5.35
N SER A 135 -8.98 -3.41 -5.23
CA SER A 135 -10.06 -3.64 -6.18
C SER A 135 -9.87 -2.92 -7.51
N VAL A 136 -8.99 -1.90 -7.59
CA VAL A 136 -8.79 -1.08 -8.80
C VAL A 136 -7.33 -0.97 -9.26
N SER A 137 -6.37 -1.38 -8.45
CA SER A 137 -4.94 -1.21 -8.75
C SER A 137 -4.46 -1.97 -9.98
N HIS A 138 -5.17 -3.01 -10.41
CA HIS A 138 -4.85 -3.77 -11.63
C HIS A 138 -5.20 -3.02 -12.92
N LEU A 139 -6.00 -1.95 -12.85
CA LEU A 139 -6.49 -1.18 -13.99
C LEU A 139 -5.53 -0.09 -14.47
N ALA A 140 -4.41 0.12 -13.80
CA ALA A 140 -3.38 1.06 -14.23
C ALA A 140 -1.99 0.61 -13.80
N ASP A 141 -0.99 1.10 -14.52
CA ASP A 141 0.41 0.95 -14.15
C ASP A 141 0.95 2.20 -13.44
N VAL A 142 2.06 2.04 -12.72
CA VAL A 142 2.73 3.15 -12.06
C VAL A 142 3.51 3.96 -13.09
N GLU A 143 3.18 5.23 -13.26
CA GLU A 143 4.00 6.14 -14.05
C GLU A 143 5.32 6.45 -13.33
N ARG A 144 6.40 6.36 -14.06
CA ARG A 144 7.75 6.59 -13.54
C ARG A 144 8.39 7.82 -14.20
N PRO A 145 9.32 8.52 -13.53
CA PRO A 145 9.88 8.20 -12.21
C PRO A 145 8.97 8.61 -11.05
N LEU A 146 9.01 7.84 -9.96
CA LEU A 146 8.45 8.25 -8.69
C LEU A 146 9.46 9.13 -7.93
N ILE A 147 8.99 9.95 -6.97
CA ILE A 147 9.84 10.76 -6.09
C ILE A 147 10.81 9.88 -5.32
N VAL A 148 10.32 8.70 -4.87
CA VAL A 148 11.09 7.71 -4.11
C VAL A 148 10.91 6.33 -4.76
N SER A 149 11.94 5.50 -4.74
CA SER A 149 11.85 4.11 -5.22
C SER A 149 10.76 3.34 -4.49
N ASP A 150 9.90 2.64 -5.21
CA ASP A 150 8.86 1.80 -4.64
C ASP A 150 9.41 0.45 -4.22
N GLN A 151 9.60 0.29 -2.93
CA GLN A 151 10.24 -0.88 -2.33
C GLN A 151 9.25 -1.79 -1.60
N TRP A 152 8.07 -1.28 -1.28
CA TRP A 152 7.10 -1.98 -0.43
C TRP A 152 5.87 -2.36 -1.23
N MET A 153 5.50 -3.62 -1.13
CA MET A 153 4.46 -4.25 -1.94
C MET A 153 3.11 -3.50 -1.86
N TYR A 154 2.67 -3.18 -0.66
CA TYR A 154 1.37 -2.51 -0.49
C TYR A 154 1.39 -1.03 -0.91
N HIS A 155 2.53 -0.36 -0.78
CA HIS A 155 2.68 1.04 -1.22
C HIS A 155 2.65 1.15 -2.74
N SER A 156 3.33 0.26 -3.45
CA SER A 156 3.28 0.19 -4.91
C SER A 156 1.85 0.01 -5.43
N ARG A 157 1.01 -0.72 -4.69
CA ARG A 157 -0.41 -0.88 -5.00
C ARG A 157 -1.19 0.42 -4.86
N LEU A 158 -0.89 1.23 -3.83
CA LEU A 158 -1.46 2.57 -3.67
C LEU A 158 -1.12 3.49 -4.83
N TYR A 159 0.12 3.44 -5.32
CA TYR A 159 0.55 4.25 -6.48
C TYR A 159 -0.20 3.85 -7.75
N LYS A 160 -0.44 2.55 -7.99
CA LYS A 160 -1.28 2.07 -9.09
C LYS A 160 -2.71 2.59 -8.97
N ALA A 161 -3.31 2.47 -7.80
CA ALA A 161 -4.67 2.98 -7.57
C ALA A 161 -4.75 4.49 -7.80
N ALA A 162 -3.75 5.28 -7.35
CA ALA A 162 -3.70 6.71 -7.62
C ALA A 162 -3.57 7.02 -9.12
N ASN A 163 -2.74 6.25 -9.85
CA ASN A 163 -2.62 6.38 -11.30
C ASN A 163 -3.92 6.04 -12.03
N PHE A 164 -4.70 5.08 -11.55
CA PHE A 164 -6.02 4.80 -12.08
C PHE A 164 -7.00 5.95 -11.78
N VAL A 165 -7.08 6.41 -10.53
CA VAL A 165 -8.00 7.49 -10.12
C VAL A 165 -7.78 8.77 -10.91
N LYS A 166 -6.53 9.11 -11.26
CA LYS A 166 -6.26 10.34 -12.04
C LYS A 166 -6.87 10.32 -13.43
N THR A 167 -7.17 9.14 -14.00
CA THR A 167 -7.75 9.01 -15.34
C THR A 167 -9.27 9.20 -15.37
N ARG A 168 -9.95 9.23 -14.21
CA ARG A 168 -11.41 9.26 -14.11
C ARG A 168 -11.90 10.52 -13.43
N ASP A 169 -12.93 11.17 -13.95
CA ASP A 169 -13.53 12.37 -13.37
C ASP A 169 -14.54 12.07 -12.27
N ASP A 170 -15.15 10.90 -12.30
CA ASP A 170 -16.15 10.43 -11.36
C ASP A 170 -15.55 9.73 -10.11
N LEU A 171 -14.22 9.62 -10.02
CA LEU A 171 -13.53 8.88 -8.97
C LEU A 171 -12.48 9.78 -8.30
N ASP A 172 -12.49 9.81 -6.97
CA ASP A 172 -11.49 10.48 -6.16
C ASP A 172 -10.84 9.50 -5.17
N LEU A 173 -9.70 9.87 -4.57
CA LEU A 173 -8.98 9.01 -3.64
C LEU A 173 -8.90 9.66 -2.27
N ILE A 174 -9.24 8.88 -1.25
CA ILE A 174 -9.01 9.21 0.15
C ILE A 174 -8.02 8.19 0.70
N GLN A 175 -6.88 8.66 1.19
CA GLN A 175 -5.89 7.78 1.78
C GLN A 175 -6.07 7.71 3.30
N LEU A 176 -6.21 6.50 3.81
CA LEU A 176 -6.12 6.19 5.23
C LEU A 176 -4.66 6.07 5.62
N ASN A 177 -4.27 6.75 6.67
CA ASN A 177 -2.90 6.85 7.14
C ASN A 177 -2.85 6.57 8.64
N SER A 178 -2.01 5.62 9.04
CA SER A 178 -1.79 5.31 10.45
C SER A 178 -0.95 6.39 11.12
N PHE A 179 -1.37 6.79 12.30
CA PHE A 179 -0.65 7.80 13.08
C PHE A 179 0.76 7.32 13.45
N GLY A 180 1.77 8.12 13.13
CA GLY A 180 3.17 7.80 13.46
C GLY A 180 3.87 6.78 12.54
N CYS A 181 3.23 6.31 11.46
CA CYS A 181 3.87 5.41 10.50
C CYS A 181 4.80 6.17 9.54
N GLY A 182 6.12 5.95 9.65
CA GLY A 182 7.11 6.58 8.78
C GLY A 182 6.98 6.19 7.30
N LEU A 183 6.58 4.96 7.00
CA LEU A 183 6.34 4.52 5.63
C LEU A 183 5.13 5.22 4.99
N ASP A 184 4.10 5.49 5.79
CA ASP A 184 2.93 6.23 5.32
C ASP A 184 3.28 7.68 4.98
N ALA A 185 4.24 8.30 5.67
CA ALA A 185 4.70 9.64 5.32
C ALA A 185 5.26 9.69 3.89
N VAL A 186 6.11 8.73 3.52
CA VAL A 186 6.65 8.61 2.15
C VAL A 186 5.54 8.31 1.13
N THR A 187 4.62 7.42 1.49
CA THR A 187 3.52 7.02 0.59
C THR A 187 2.55 8.17 0.34
N THR A 188 2.22 8.96 1.39
CA THR A 188 1.35 10.12 1.22
C THR A 188 1.95 11.16 0.30
N ASP A 189 3.25 11.41 0.37
CA ASP A 189 3.93 12.34 -0.52
C ASP A 189 3.90 11.86 -1.98
N CYS A 190 4.17 10.58 -2.24
CA CYS A 190 4.12 10.01 -3.57
C CYS A 190 2.70 10.02 -4.16
N VAL A 191 1.68 9.62 -3.39
CA VAL A 191 0.28 9.63 -3.84
C VAL A 191 -0.20 11.07 -4.06
N SER A 192 0.18 12.00 -3.17
CA SER A 192 -0.10 13.42 -3.34
C SER A 192 0.47 13.97 -4.63
N ASP A 193 1.73 13.64 -4.95
CA ASP A 193 2.40 14.08 -6.17
C ASP A 193 1.66 13.55 -7.42
N ILE A 194 1.32 12.26 -7.46
CA ILE A 194 0.58 11.64 -8.57
C ILE A 194 -0.77 12.34 -8.80
N LEU A 195 -1.53 12.60 -7.75
CA LEU A 195 -2.87 13.15 -7.84
C LEU A 195 -2.88 14.66 -8.11
N THR A 196 -2.08 15.43 -7.37
CA THR A 196 -2.08 16.90 -7.50
C THR A 196 -1.51 17.37 -8.82
N LYS A 197 -0.47 16.70 -9.35
CA LYS A 197 0.05 16.97 -10.70
C LYS A 197 -0.97 16.71 -11.81
N SER A 198 -1.92 15.80 -11.58
CA SER A 198 -3.04 15.56 -12.51
C SER A 198 -4.25 16.44 -12.24
N GLY A 199 -4.15 17.44 -11.36
CA GLY A 199 -5.23 18.33 -11.01
C GLY A 199 -6.30 17.73 -10.11
N LYS A 200 -6.08 16.53 -9.54
CA LYS A 200 -6.97 15.90 -8.57
C LYS A 200 -6.83 16.51 -7.18
N ILE A 201 -7.88 16.41 -6.38
CA ILE A 201 -7.84 16.75 -4.96
C ILE A 201 -7.34 15.54 -4.18
N TYR A 202 -6.28 15.73 -3.41
CA TYR A 202 -5.75 14.68 -2.53
C TYR A 202 -6.27 14.87 -1.12
N THR A 203 -6.81 13.80 -0.53
CA THR A 203 -7.37 13.81 0.83
C THR A 203 -6.78 12.68 1.66
N VAL A 204 -6.28 13.02 2.84
CA VAL A 204 -5.75 12.06 3.82
C VAL A 204 -6.60 12.07 5.07
N LEU A 205 -6.97 10.90 5.55
CA LEU A 205 -7.59 10.68 6.85
C LEU A 205 -6.60 9.95 7.75
N LYS A 206 -6.23 10.58 8.86
CA LYS A 206 -5.41 9.93 9.88
C LYS A 206 -6.32 9.08 10.77
N ILE A 207 -5.93 7.82 10.92
CA ILE A 207 -6.57 6.86 11.81
C ILE A 207 -5.72 6.73 13.06
N ASP A 208 -6.35 6.82 14.21
CA ASP A 208 -5.79 6.55 15.52
C ASP A 208 -6.74 5.68 16.35
N GLU A 209 -6.40 5.45 17.60
CA GLU A 209 -7.21 4.64 18.53
C GLU A 209 -8.55 5.33 18.93
N VAL A 210 -8.75 6.58 18.53
CA VAL A 210 -9.93 7.38 18.91
C VAL A 210 -11.06 7.17 17.91
N ASN A 211 -12.15 6.54 18.34
CA ASN A 211 -13.34 6.24 17.55
C ASN A 211 -14.18 7.48 17.20
N ASN A 212 -13.57 8.63 16.96
CA ASN A 212 -14.29 9.87 16.66
C ASN A 212 -14.23 10.20 15.16
N LEU A 213 -15.32 9.91 14.46
CA LEU A 213 -15.47 10.24 13.04
C LEU A 213 -15.65 11.74 12.74
N GLY A 214 -15.64 12.61 13.73
CA GLY A 214 -15.88 14.05 13.53
C GLY A 214 -14.89 14.68 12.55
N ALA A 215 -13.59 14.47 12.76
CA ALA A 215 -12.55 15.00 11.89
C ALA A 215 -12.60 14.39 10.49
N ALA A 216 -12.83 13.07 10.38
CA ALA A 216 -12.99 12.38 9.10
C ALA A 216 -14.19 12.92 8.33
N ARG A 217 -15.32 13.11 9.01
CA ARG A 217 -16.55 13.67 8.44
C ARG A 217 -16.35 15.09 7.89
N ILE A 218 -15.66 15.95 8.61
CA ILE A 218 -15.33 17.30 8.16
C ILE A 218 -14.48 17.25 6.89
N ARG A 219 -13.44 16.43 6.86
CA ARG A 219 -12.53 16.30 5.68
C ARG A 219 -13.26 15.75 4.45
N VAL A 220 -14.11 14.73 4.61
CA VAL A 220 -14.91 14.19 3.50
C VAL A 220 -15.88 15.24 2.97
N ARG A 221 -16.57 15.99 3.86
CA ARG A 221 -17.47 17.07 3.45
C ARG A 221 -16.72 18.20 2.74
N SER A 222 -15.51 18.53 3.19
CA SER A 222 -14.66 19.54 2.52
C SER A 222 -14.24 19.08 1.13
N LEU A 223 -13.89 17.80 0.96
CA LEU A 223 -13.60 17.22 -0.36
C LEU A 223 -14.81 17.34 -1.28
N LEU A 224 -16.00 16.97 -0.81
CA LEU A 224 -17.23 17.04 -1.59
C LEU A 224 -17.61 18.48 -1.96
N ALA A 225 -17.40 19.44 -1.05
CA ALA A 225 -17.62 20.87 -1.32
C ALA A 225 -16.65 21.37 -2.39
N ALA A 226 -15.36 21.02 -2.31
CA ALA A 226 -14.36 21.42 -3.30
C ALA A 226 -14.62 20.80 -4.68
N ILE A 227 -15.09 19.54 -4.74
CA ILE A 227 -15.50 18.90 -5.99
C ILE A 227 -16.68 19.63 -6.61
N ARG A 228 -17.69 19.99 -5.80
CA ARG A 228 -18.86 20.73 -6.25
C ARG A 228 -18.48 22.10 -6.82
N GLU A 229 -17.68 22.85 -6.08
CA GLU A 229 -17.19 24.17 -6.49
C GLU A 229 -16.42 24.09 -7.82
N ARG A 230 -15.57 23.10 -7.98
CA ARG A 230 -14.85 22.87 -9.25
C ARG A 230 -15.80 22.60 -10.42
N ASN A 231 -16.83 21.78 -10.20
CA ASN A 231 -17.81 21.46 -11.24
C ASN A 231 -18.66 22.70 -11.60
N GLU A 232 -19.11 23.49 -10.62
CA GLU A 232 -19.89 24.71 -10.82
C GLU A 232 -19.09 25.79 -11.55
N ASN A 233 -17.78 25.89 -11.28
CA ASN A 233 -16.89 26.86 -11.92
C ASN A 233 -16.24 26.32 -13.21
N HIS A 234 -16.66 25.16 -13.71
CA HIS A 234 -16.08 24.50 -14.91
C HIS A 234 -14.56 24.44 -14.87
N PHE A 235 -14.01 24.07 -13.70
CA PHE A 235 -12.56 24.02 -13.49
C PHE A 235 -11.90 23.01 -14.44
N GLU A 236 -11.06 23.52 -15.35
CA GLU A 236 -10.23 22.67 -16.19
C GLU A 236 -9.02 22.18 -15.41
N ARG A 237 -8.81 20.85 -15.42
CA ARG A 237 -7.65 20.26 -14.75
C ARG A 237 -6.36 20.64 -15.49
N TYR A 238 -5.48 21.31 -14.80
CA TYR A 238 -4.13 21.58 -15.30
C TYR A 238 -3.22 20.43 -14.92
N ILE A 239 -2.73 19.69 -15.91
CA ILE A 239 -1.77 18.59 -15.72
C ILE A 239 -0.37 19.20 -15.72
N GLN A 240 0.29 19.15 -14.56
CA GLN A 240 1.67 19.62 -14.45
C GLN A 240 2.62 18.54 -14.98
N PRO A 241 3.59 18.90 -15.83
CA PRO A 241 4.64 17.96 -16.21
C PRO A 241 5.44 17.56 -14.97
N SER A 242 5.88 16.31 -14.91
CA SER A 242 6.76 15.87 -13.81
C SER A 242 8.04 16.69 -13.82
N SER A 243 8.28 17.43 -12.73
CA SER A 243 9.52 18.19 -12.53
C SER A 243 10.66 17.33 -11.97
N PHE A 244 10.36 16.08 -11.64
CA PHE A 244 11.35 15.19 -11.06
C PHE A 244 12.15 14.49 -12.16
N ASN A 245 13.42 14.93 -12.30
CA ASN A 245 14.40 14.26 -13.16
C ASN A 245 15.26 13.35 -12.26
N LYS A 246 15.04 12.03 -12.34
CA LYS A 246 15.91 11.07 -11.67
C LYS A 246 17.25 11.08 -12.40
N VAL A 247 18.27 11.64 -11.76
CA VAL A 247 19.65 11.55 -12.25
C VAL A 247 20.23 10.24 -11.75
N GLU A 248 20.58 9.35 -12.66
CA GLU A 248 21.29 8.10 -12.34
C GLU A 248 22.80 8.34 -12.38
N PHE A 249 23.51 7.77 -11.40
CA PHE A 249 24.96 7.81 -11.37
C PHE A 249 25.52 6.94 -12.50
N THR A 250 26.21 7.56 -13.44
CA THR A 250 26.73 6.90 -14.64
C THR A 250 28.22 6.57 -14.49
N LYS A 251 28.71 5.64 -15.34
CA LYS A 251 30.14 5.34 -15.43
C LYS A 251 30.94 6.61 -15.81
N GLN A 252 30.40 7.46 -16.69
CA GLN A 252 31.03 8.73 -17.07
C GLN A 252 31.22 9.65 -15.85
N MET A 253 30.23 9.75 -14.95
CA MET A 253 30.37 10.56 -13.73
C MET A 253 31.47 10.03 -12.81
N ARG A 254 31.71 8.73 -12.80
CA ARG A 254 32.85 8.13 -12.07
C ARG A 254 34.17 8.51 -12.74
N ASP A 255 34.26 8.40 -14.05
CA ASP A 255 35.48 8.71 -14.82
C ASP A 255 35.80 10.22 -14.72
N ASP A 256 34.78 11.08 -14.63
CA ASP A 256 34.89 12.53 -14.43
C ASP A 256 35.15 12.95 -12.98
N ASN A 257 35.36 12.01 -12.06
CA ASN A 257 35.62 12.24 -10.64
C ASN A 257 34.54 13.11 -9.93
N TYR A 258 33.26 12.83 -10.18
CA TYR A 258 32.18 13.52 -9.46
C TYR A 258 32.29 13.27 -7.95
N THR A 259 32.13 14.32 -7.16
CA THR A 259 32.09 14.21 -5.71
C THR A 259 30.67 13.91 -5.24
N ILE A 260 30.48 12.79 -4.53
CA ILE A 260 29.22 12.42 -3.91
C ILE A 260 29.13 13.09 -2.55
N LEU A 261 28.20 14.04 -2.41
CA LEU A 261 27.91 14.67 -1.11
C LEU A 261 26.93 13.79 -0.35
N CYS A 262 27.38 13.24 0.76
CA CYS A 262 26.52 12.47 1.66
C CYS A 262 25.96 13.40 2.77
N PRO A 263 24.64 13.45 2.98
CA PRO A 263 24.07 14.18 4.10
C PRO A 263 24.50 13.55 5.42
N GLN A 264 24.39 14.31 6.50
CA GLN A 264 24.82 13.87 7.83
C GLN A 264 24.08 12.58 8.25
N MET A 265 24.85 11.52 8.46
CA MET A 265 24.41 10.20 8.94
C MET A 265 25.32 9.78 10.11
N SER A 266 25.03 8.67 10.76
CA SER A 266 25.95 8.17 11.79
C SER A 266 27.30 7.74 11.19
N PRO A 267 28.43 7.90 11.90
CA PRO A 267 29.75 7.54 11.38
C PRO A 267 29.87 6.12 10.85
N ILE A 268 29.17 5.17 11.48
CA ILE A 268 29.19 3.76 11.04
C ILE A 268 28.58 3.58 9.65
N HIS A 269 27.48 4.30 9.35
CA HIS A 269 26.85 4.26 8.02
C HIS A 269 27.77 4.85 6.95
N PHE A 270 28.48 5.95 7.25
CA PHE A 270 29.45 6.54 6.35
C PHE A 270 30.61 5.61 6.04
N THR A 271 31.13 4.94 7.05
CA THR A 271 32.23 3.97 6.84
C THR A 271 31.79 2.85 5.91
N MET A 272 30.56 2.34 6.06
CA MET A 272 30.03 1.30 5.18
C MET A 272 29.78 1.82 3.74
N LEU A 273 29.21 3.01 3.60
CA LEU A 273 28.99 3.63 2.29
C LEU A 273 30.32 3.93 1.58
N GLN A 274 31.31 4.46 2.28
CA GLN A 274 32.64 4.74 1.73
C GLN A 274 33.34 3.48 1.24
N ALA A 275 33.11 2.35 1.90
CA ALA A 275 33.66 1.07 1.46
C ALA A 275 32.91 0.47 0.26
N ALA A 276 31.64 0.87 0.05
CA ALA A 276 30.80 0.39 -1.06
C ALA A 276 31.02 1.16 -2.36
N PHE A 277 31.43 2.42 -2.28
CA PHE A 277 31.73 3.31 -3.42
C PHE A 277 33.21 3.37 -3.73
#